data_2d5175a5402b07682c560b5aa3687908
#
_entry.id   2d5175a5402b07682c560b5aa3687908
#
_cell.length_a   1.000
_cell.length_b   1.000
_cell.length_c   1.000
_cell.angle_alpha   90.00
_cell.angle_beta   90.00
_cell.angle_gamma   90.00
#
_symmetry.space_group_name_H-M   'P 1'
#
loop_
_entity.id
_entity.type
_entity.pdbx_description
1 polymer ?
#
loop_
_entity_poly.entity_id
_entity_poly.type
_entity_poly.pdbx_seq_one_letter_code
_entity_poly.pdbx_strand_id
1 'polypeptide(L)'
;MLIALQGAVSQGVLWGIMVLGVFITFRLLDIPDMTCDGSFALGGCVCAVLIVNNNVDPLLAVLAGMCAGAIAGAVTGILTTVFEIPAILAGILTQISLWSINLRIMGKSNTPILAKGTIFSSVSHMTGLPQSTVAIILGIVLAVAIVAILYWFFGTEIGSALRATGNN
;
A
#
# COMPACT_ATOMS: atom_id res chain seq x y z
N MET A 1 -11.16 -24.03 12.11
CA MET A 1 -10.56 -24.12 10.76
C MET A 1 -11.11 -23.06 9.81
N LEU A 2 -12.44 -22.95 9.63
CA LEU A 2 -13.06 -21.96 8.73
C LEU A 2 -12.65 -20.50 9.01
N ILE A 3 -12.61 -20.08 10.28
CA ILE A 3 -12.24 -18.71 10.68
C ILE A 3 -10.78 -18.39 10.31
N ALA A 4 -9.87 -19.35 10.51
CA ALA A 4 -8.47 -19.19 10.13
C ALA A 4 -8.30 -19.09 8.61
N LEU A 5 -9.06 -19.85 7.85
CA LEU A 5 -9.07 -19.81 6.39
C LEU A 5 -9.60 -18.45 5.88
N GLN A 6 -10.69 -17.93 6.47
CA GLN A 6 -11.22 -16.60 6.14
C GLN A 6 -10.20 -15.50 6.44
N GLY A 7 -9.51 -15.57 7.59
CA GLY A 7 -8.44 -14.63 7.94
C GLY A 7 -7.28 -14.67 6.93
N ALA A 8 -6.84 -15.86 6.55
CA ALA A 8 -5.77 -16.05 5.55
C ALA A 8 -6.17 -15.48 4.18
N VAL A 9 -7.41 -15.72 3.72
CA VAL A 9 -7.91 -15.18 2.45
C VAL A 9 -7.99 -13.65 2.48
N SER A 10 -8.53 -13.07 3.56
CA SER A 10 -8.64 -11.60 3.68
C SER A 10 -7.26 -10.94 3.66
N GLN A 11 -6.31 -11.51 4.38
CA GLN A 11 -4.94 -11.02 4.39
C GLN A 11 -4.26 -11.20 3.04
N GLY A 12 -4.46 -12.34 2.37
CA GLY A 12 -3.93 -12.61 1.04
C GLY A 12 -4.43 -11.61 -0.01
N VAL A 13 -5.70 -11.21 0.03
CA VAL A 13 -6.25 -10.18 -0.88
C VAL A 13 -5.61 -8.82 -0.65
N LEU A 14 -5.40 -8.42 0.61
CA LEU A 14 -4.74 -7.15 0.94
C LEU A 14 -3.27 -7.13 0.49
N TRP A 15 -2.53 -8.21 0.70
CA TRP A 15 -1.16 -8.35 0.20
C TRP A 15 -1.12 -8.40 -1.34
N GLY A 16 -2.18 -8.90 -1.98
CA GLY A 16 -2.34 -8.87 -3.43
C GLY A 16 -2.25 -7.46 -4.03
N ILE A 17 -2.71 -6.43 -3.29
CA ILE A 17 -2.58 -5.03 -3.71
C ILE A 17 -1.11 -4.60 -3.77
N MET A 18 -0.31 -4.98 -2.78
CA MET A 18 1.14 -4.73 -2.80
C MET A 18 1.81 -5.44 -3.99
N VAL A 19 1.43 -6.68 -4.27
CA VAL A 19 1.93 -7.45 -5.41
C VAL A 19 1.61 -6.78 -6.74
N LEU A 20 0.46 -6.12 -6.88
CA LEU A 20 0.16 -5.31 -8.07
C LEU A 20 1.15 -4.16 -8.25
N GLY A 21 1.55 -3.49 -7.17
CA GLY A 21 2.60 -2.46 -7.22
C GLY A 21 3.93 -3.02 -7.73
N VAL A 22 4.35 -4.15 -7.17
CA VAL A 22 5.57 -4.86 -7.62
C VAL A 22 5.46 -5.29 -9.08
N PHE A 23 4.30 -5.81 -9.51
CA PHE A 23 4.07 -6.21 -10.90
C PHE A 23 4.25 -5.04 -11.88
N ILE A 24 3.77 -3.84 -11.51
CA ILE A 24 3.92 -2.65 -12.36
C ILE A 24 5.39 -2.29 -12.53
N THR A 25 6.15 -2.22 -11.44
CA THR A 25 7.55 -1.83 -11.50
C THR A 25 8.41 -2.86 -12.22
N PHE A 26 8.27 -4.14 -11.91
CA PHE A 26 9.10 -5.20 -12.47
C PHE A 26 8.69 -5.64 -13.86
N ARG A 27 7.38 -5.65 -14.17
CA ARG A 27 6.89 -6.22 -15.44
C ARG A 27 6.52 -5.19 -16.48
N LEU A 28 6.00 -4.04 -16.06
CA LEU A 28 5.55 -2.99 -16.99
C LEU A 28 6.63 -1.94 -17.23
N LEU A 29 7.38 -1.57 -16.19
CA LEU A 29 8.42 -0.55 -16.29
C LEU A 29 9.83 -1.14 -16.47
N ASP A 30 9.99 -2.46 -16.27
CA ASP A 30 11.28 -3.15 -16.28
C ASP A 30 12.32 -2.50 -15.31
N ILE A 31 11.82 -1.90 -14.25
CA ILE A 31 12.61 -1.24 -13.20
C ILE A 31 12.44 -2.05 -11.91
N PRO A 32 13.47 -2.76 -11.44
CA PRO A 32 13.39 -3.54 -10.21
C PRO A 32 13.40 -2.61 -8.99
N ASP A 33 12.22 -2.12 -8.59
CA ASP A 33 12.05 -1.23 -7.45
C ASP A 33 11.53 -1.99 -6.22
N MET A 34 12.37 -2.08 -5.19
CA MET A 34 12.06 -2.70 -3.91
C MET A 34 11.35 -1.76 -2.92
N THR A 35 11.11 -0.50 -3.31
CA THR A 35 10.45 0.50 -2.44
C THR A 35 9.01 0.13 -2.12
N CYS A 36 8.35 -0.66 -2.99
CA CYS A 36 6.94 -1.03 -2.82
C CYS A 36 6.63 -1.63 -1.45
N ASP A 37 7.49 -2.53 -0.94
CA ASP A 37 7.33 -3.15 0.38
C ASP A 37 7.45 -2.11 1.51
N GLY A 38 8.49 -1.28 1.47
CA GLY A 38 8.72 -0.21 2.44
C GLY A 38 7.63 0.85 2.46
N SER A 39 7.15 1.28 1.30
CA SER A 39 6.10 2.28 1.17
C SER A 39 4.73 1.76 1.60
N PHE A 40 4.44 0.48 1.35
CA PHE A 40 3.24 -0.18 1.85
C PHE A 40 3.23 -0.23 3.38
N ALA A 41 4.36 -0.64 4.00
CA ALA A 41 4.53 -0.63 5.44
C ALA A 41 4.42 0.79 6.03
N LEU A 42 5.01 1.81 5.38
CA LEU A 42 4.90 3.21 5.79
C LEU A 42 3.43 3.67 5.82
N GLY A 43 2.67 3.38 4.76
CA GLY A 43 1.25 3.72 4.69
C GLY A 43 0.47 3.11 5.84
N GLY A 44 0.72 1.83 6.15
CA GLY A 44 0.12 1.15 7.31
C GLY A 44 0.51 1.78 8.65
N CYS A 45 1.78 2.13 8.84
CA CYS A 45 2.28 2.78 10.05
C CYS A 45 1.63 4.16 10.27
N VAL A 46 1.58 5.00 9.24
CA VAL A 46 0.95 6.33 9.30
C VAL A 46 -0.53 6.19 9.63
N CYS A 47 -1.24 5.29 8.95
CA CYS A 47 -2.64 5.03 9.20
C CYS A 47 -2.88 4.56 10.64
N ALA A 48 -2.09 3.61 11.14
CA ALA A 48 -2.21 3.09 12.50
C ALA A 48 -1.98 4.18 13.57
N VAL A 49 -0.96 5.02 13.40
CA VAL A 49 -0.65 6.09 14.34
C VAL A 49 -1.73 7.16 14.36
N LEU A 50 -2.27 7.55 13.20
CA LEU A 50 -3.35 8.53 13.12
C LEU A 50 -4.64 8.04 13.79
N ILE A 51 -4.99 6.77 13.61
CA ILE A 51 -6.18 6.18 14.23
C ILE A 51 -5.99 6.02 15.75
N VAL A 52 -4.82 5.51 16.18
CA VAL A 52 -4.60 5.14 17.60
C VAL A 52 -4.28 6.36 18.45
N ASN A 53 -3.38 7.23 17.99
CA ASN A 53 -2.89 8.36 18.79
C ASN A 53 -3.76 9.62 18.62
N ASN A 54 -4.22 9.90 17.40
CA ASN A 54 -4.91 11.15 17.10
C ASN A 54 -6.43 10.99 16.97
N ASN A 55 -6.96 9.76 17.04
CA ASN A 55 -8.39 9.46 16.84
C ASN A 55 -8.96 10.05 15.53
N VAL A 56 -8.17 10.10 14.49
CA VAL A 56 -8.56 10.58 13.17
C VAL A 56 -9.51 9.56 12.52
N ASP A 57 -10.47 10.04 11.73
CA ASP A 57 -11.36 9.19 10.95
C ASP A 57 -10.56 8.18 10.11
N PRO A 58 -10.96 6.88 10.12
CA PRO A 58 -10.23 5.85 9.38
C PRO A 58 -10.06 6.14 7.90
N LEU A 59 -11.03 6.82 7.26
CA LEU A 59 -10.94 7.20 5.86
C LEU A 59 -9.82 8.22 5.61
N LEU A 60 -9.75 9.25 6.45
CA LEU A 60 -8.69 10.27 6.38
C LEU A 60 -7.31 9.67 6.69
N ALA A 61 -7.24 8.74 7.64
CA ALA A 61 -6.01 8.03 7.96
C ALA A 61 -5.49 7.20 6.79
N VAL A 62 -6.37 6.52 6.04
CA VAL A 62 -6.00 5.79 4.82
C VAL A 62 -5.51 6.74 3.73
N LEU A 63 -6.19 7.87 3.50
CA LEU A 63 -5.72 8.87 2.53
C LEU A 63 -4.35 9.43 2.89
N ALA A 64 -4.11 9.71 4.17
CA ALA A 64 -2.79 10.14 4.65
C ALA A 64 -1.71 9.06 4.44
N GLY A 65 -2.05 7.78 4.67
CA GLY A 65 -1.18 6.64 4.38
C GLY A 65 -0.84 6.53 2.89
N MET A 66 -1.82 6.74 2.00
CA MET A 66 -1.60 6.77 0.55
C MET A 66 -0.66 7.91 0.14
N CYS A 67 -0.85 9.11 0.69
CA CYS A 67 0.05 10.25 0.46
C CYS A 67 1.48 9.95 0.95
N ALA A 68 1.62 9.35 2.13
CA ALA A 68 2.94 8.98 2.66
C ALA A 68 3.65 7.96 1.76
N GLY A 69 2.94 6.94 1.27
CA GLY A 69 3.46 5.97 0.30
C GLY A 69 3.87 6.63 -1.03
N ALA A 70 3.06 7.56 -1.54
CA ALA A 70 3.37 8.31 -2.76
C ALA A 70 4.64 9.17 -2.60
N ILE A 71 4.82 9.82 -1.44
CA ILE A 71 6.04 10.58 -1.13
C ILE A 71 7.27 9.66 -1.10
N ALA A 72 7.15 8.48 -0.50
CA ALA A 72 8.25 7.51 -0.47
C ALA A 72 8.65 7.07 -1.89
N GLY A 73 7.67 6.77 -2.75
CA GLY A 73 7.94 6.46 -4.16
C GLY A 73 8.55 7.63 -4.93
N ALA A 74 8.10 8.86 -4.68
CA ALA A 74 8.69 10.06 -5.27
C ALA A 74 10.18 10.25 -4.88
N VAL A 75 10.53 9.95 -3.62
CA VAL A 75 11.93 10.00 -3.17
C VAL A 75 12.78 9.00 -3.94
N THR A 76 12.33 7.75 -4.10
CA THR A 76 13.04 6.75 -4.92
C THR A 76 13.15 7.22 -6.38
N GLY A 77 12.06 7.77 -6.93
CA GLY A 77 12.08 8.32 -8.28
C GLY A 77 13.11 9.45 -8.46
N ILE A 78 13.26 10.33 -7.49
CA ILE A 78 14.28 11.39 -7.50
C ILE A 78 15.69 10.79 -7.43
N LEU A 79 15.90 9.78 -6.56
CA LEU A 79 17.20 9.12 -6.45
C LEU A 79 17.62 8.44 -7.76
N THR A 80 16.68 7.88 -8.49
CA THR A 80 16.95 7.21 -9.77
C THR A 80 17.10 8.19 -10.92
N THR A 81 16.30 9.25 -10.99
CA THR A 81 16.25 10.14 -12.16
C THR A 81 17.18 11.35 -12.05
N VAL A 82 17.34 11.94 -10.85
CA VAL A 82 18.15 13.13 -10.65
C VAL A 82 19.57 12.76 -10.23
N PHE A 83 19.70 11.78 -9.32
CA PHE A 83 21.01 11.35 -8.82
C PHE A 83 21.60 10.20 -9.64
N GLU A 84 20.87 9.69 -10.65
CA GLU A 84 21.32 8.61 -11.54
C GLU A 84 21.74 7.33 -10.79
N ILE A 85 21.19 7.10 -9.59
CA ILE A 85 21.48 5.91 -8.81
C ILE A 85 20.73 4.72 -9.45
N PRO A 86 21.38 3.56 -9.66
CA PRO A 86 20.69 2.38 -10.17
C PRO A 86 19.43 2.05 -9.37
N ALA A 87 18.32 1.75 -10.06
CA ALA A 87 16.99 1.59 -9.46
C ALA A 87 16.96 0.56 -8.32
N ILE A 88 17.66 -0.57 -8.49
CA ILE A 88 17.81 -1.59 -7.44
C ILE A 88 18.42 -0.99 -6.17
N LEU A 89 19.50 -0.23 -6.32
CA LEU A 89 20.20 0.35 -5.18
C LEU A 89 19.36 1.44 -4.51
N ALA A 90 18.74 2.32 -5.28
CA ALA A 90 17.85 3.37 -4.80
C ALA A 90 16.66 2.76 -4.02
N GLY A 91 16.03 1.69 -4.56
CA GLY A 91 14.93 0.98 -3.92
C GLY A 91 15.34 0.36 -2.59
N ILE A 92 16.49 -0.32 -2.52
CA ILE A 92 17.00 -0.91 -1.27
C ILE A 92 17.32 0.18 -0.24
N LEU A 93 17.97 1.27 -0.63
CA LEU A 93 18.29 2.38 0.26
C LEU A 93 17.02 3.01 0.85
N THR A 94 16.02 3.26 0.00
CA THR A 94 14.72 3.81 0.44
C THR A 94 14.01 2.83 1.36
N GLN A 95 13.97 1.55 1.04
CA GLN A 95 13.33 0.52 1.86
C GLN A 95 13.93 0.43 3.27
N ILE A 96 15.26 0.40 3.38
CA ILE A 96 15.96 0.35 4.68
C ILE A 96 15.72 1.65 5.47
N SER A 97 15.73 2.80 4.79
CA SER A 97 15.44 4.10 5.41
C SER A 97 14.01 4.15 5.93
N LEU A 98 13.05 3.65 5.16
CA LEU A 98 11.66 3.58 5.56
C LEU A 98 11.43 2.68 6.78
N TRP A 99 12.19 1.61 6.93
CA TRP A 99 12.13 0.76 8.11
C TRP A 99 12.44 1.55 9.39
N SER A 100 13.50 2.34 9.37
CA SER A 100 13.89 3.20 10.49
C SER A 100 12.84 4.29 10.74
N ILE A 101 12.32 4.90 9.68
CA ILE A 101 11.27 5.93 9.76
C ILE A 101 9.99 5.34 10.36
N ASN A 102 9.57 4.16 9.92
CA ASN A 102 8.37 3.48 10.42
C ASN A 102 8.45 3.22 11.93
N LEU A 103 9.58 2.71 12.42
CA LEU A 103 9.81 2.50 13.84
C LEU A 103 9.76 3.81 14.64
N ARG A 104 10.28 4.90 14.06
CA ARG A 104 10.28 6.21 14.70
C ARG A 104 8.87 6.83 14.74
N ILE A 105 8.08 6.68 13.68
CA ILE A 105 6.68 7.14 13.62
C ILE A 105 5.83 6.38 14.64
N MET A 106 5.98 5.07 14.74
CA MET A 106 5.21 4.25 15.66
C MET A 106 5.67 4.41 17.12
N GLY A 107 6.92 4.80 17.36
CA GLY A 107 7.53 4.91 18.70
C GLY A 107 7.70 3.56 19.41
N LYS A 108 7.24 2.48 18.83
CA LYS A 108 7.27 1.09 19.33
C LYS A 108 7.18 0.12 18.16
N SER A 109 7.58 -1.12 18.41
CA SER A 109 7.61 -2.15 17.35
C SER A 109 6.23 -2.60 16.86
N ASN A 110 5.17 -2.36 17.63
CA ASN A 110 3.81 -2.73 17.24
C ASN A 110 2.78 -1.74 17.80
N THR A 111 1.81 -1.34 16.98
CA THR A 111 0.70 -0.47 17.40
C THR A 111 -0.62 -1.21 17.18
N PRO A 112 -1.22 -1.81 18.22
CA PRO A 112 -2.47 -2.56 18.09
C PRO A 112 -3.65 -1.61 17.83
N ILE A 113 -4.41 -1.88 16.76
CA ILE A 113 -5.60 -1.10 16.35
C ILE A 113 -6.90 -1.72 16.89
N LEU A 114 -6.82 -2.87 17.57
CA LEU A 114 -7.96 -3.71 17.97
C LEU A 114 -9.05 -2.97 18.79
N ALA A 115 -8.68 -1.92 19.51
CA ALA A 115 -9.61 -1.15 20.37
C ALA A 115 -10.21 0.08 19.66
N LYS A 116 -9.87 0.32 18.41
CA LYS A 116 -10.30 1.53 17.68
C LYS A 116 -11.21 1.16 16.51
N GLY A 117 -12.11 2.08 16.16
CA GLY A 117 -12.94 1.95 14.97
C GLY A 117 -12.09 1.93 13.70
N THR A 118 -12.26 0.91 12.89
CA THR A 118 -11.63 0.77 11.58
C THR A 118 -12.70 0.85 10.51
N ILE A 119 -12.32 1.05 9.24
CA ILE A 119 -13.26 0.99 8.11
C ILE A 119 -14.02 -0.34 8.14
N PHE A 120 -13.34 -1.44 8.44
CA PHE A 120 -13.95 -2.76 8.52
C PHE A 120 -14.98 -2.87 9.65
N SER A 121 -14.72 -2.29 10.82
CA SER A 121 -15.68 -2.28 11.93
C SER A 121 -16.88 -1.39 11.62
N SER A 122 -16.68 -0.23 11.02
CA SER A 122 -17.77 0.69 10.64
C SER A 122 -18.72 0.03 9.62
N VAL A 123 -18.18 -0.59 8.58
CA VAL A 123 -18.99 -1.31 7.58
C VAL A 123 -19.64 -2.55 8.18
N SER A 124 -18.97 -3.27 9.08
CA SER A 124 -19.54 -4.42 9.79
C SER A 124 -20.76 -4.01 10.64
N HIS A 125 -20.67 -2.88 11.33
CA HIS A 125 -21.81 -2.32 12.09
C HIS A 125 -22.99 -1.92 11.19
N MET A 126 -22.72 -1.40 9.99
CA MET A 126 -23.78 -1.00 9.05
C MET A 126 -24.44 -2.20 8.36
N THR A 127 -23.68 -3.25 8.06
CA THR A 127 -24.14 -4.40 7.29
C THR A 127 -24.58 -5.59 8.15
N GLY A 128 -24.23 -5.61 9.43
CA GLY A 128 -24.50 -6.73 10.36
C GLY A 128 -23.67 -7.99 10.03
N LEU A 129 -22.71 -7.92 9.13
CA LEU A 129 -21.87 -9.04 8.73
C LEU A 129 -20.65 -9.17 9.66
N PRO A 130 -20.09 -10.39 9.83
CA PRO A 130 -18.86 -10.59 10.60
C PRO A 130 -17.70 -9.83 9.93
N GLN A 131 -16.84 -9.25 10.75
CA GLN A 131 -15.74 -8.37 10.31
C GLN A 131 -14.78 -9.05 9.32
N SER A 132 -14.57 -10.36 9.44
CA SER A 132 -13.77 -11.16 8.50
C SER A 132 -14.36 -11.20 7.10
N THR A 133 -15.68 -11.34 6.98
CA THR A 133 -16.39 -11.35 5.69
C THR A 133 -16.35 -9.96 5.05
N VAL A 134 -16.56 -8.90 5.86
CA VAL A 134 -16.46 -7.52 5.38
C VAL A 134 -15.05 -7.21 4.87
N ALA A 135 -14.01 -7.68 5.56
CA ALA A 135 -12.62 -7.50 5.12
C ALA A 135 -12.33 -8.16 3.77
N ILE A 136 -12.87 -9.35 3.52
CA ILE A 136 -12.74 -10.04 2.22
C ILE A 136 -13.46 -9.26 1.12
N ILE A 137 -14.73 -8.89 1.34
CA ILE A 137 -15.53 -8.16 0.34
C ILE A 137 -14.89 -6.82 0.01
N LEU A 138 -14.55 -6.02 1.02
CA LEU A 138 -13.88 -4.72 0.85
C LEU A 138 -12.52 -4.88 0.15
N GLY A 139 -11.75 -5.88 0.54
CA GLY A 139 -10.45 -6.17 -0.09
C GLY A 139 -10.61 -6.50 -1.57
N ILE A 140 -11.57 -7.36 -1.94
CA ILE A 140 -11.84 -7.71 -3.35
C ILE A 140 -12.33 -6.48 -4.13
N VAL A 141 -13.28 -5.71 -3.59
CA VAL A 141 -13.78 -4.49 -4.23
C VAL A 141 -12.64 -3.49 -4.46
N LEU A 142 -11.79 -3.29 -3.46
CA LEU A 142 -10.63 -2.41 -3.58
C LEU A 142 -9.64 -2.91 -4.63
N ALA A 143 -9.32 -4.21 -4.63
CA ALA A 143 -8.42 -4.80 -5.61
C ALA A 143 -8.96 -4.65 -7.03
N VAL A 144 -10.25 -4.93 -7.26
CA VAL A 144 -10.90 -4.75 -8.57
C VAL A 144 -10.91 -3.27 -8.97
N ALA A 145 -11.20 -2.36 -8.05
CA ALA A 145 -11.16 -0.92 -8.32
C ALA A 145 -9.75 -0.46 -8.73
N ILE A 146 -8.71 -0.91 -8.03
CA ILE A 146 -7.32 -0.58 -8.36
C ILE A 146 -6.95 -1.13 -9.73
N VAL A 147 -7.30 -2.39 -10.04
CA VAL A 147 -7.05 -2.98 -11.37
C VAL A 147 -7.78 -2.21 -12.46
N ALA A 148 -9.02 -1.80 -12.25
CA ALA A 148 -9.79 -1.02 -13.20
C ALA A 148 -9.15 0.37 -13.44
N ILE A 149 -8.72 1.05 -12.38
CA ILE A 149 -8.03 2.34 -12.47
C ILE A 149 -6.69 2.18 -13.22
N LEU A 150 -5.93 1.14 -12.92
CA LEU A 150 -4.67 0.85 -13.61
C LEU A 150 -4.90 0.54 -15.07
N TYR A 151 -5.90 -0.26 -15.40
CA TYR A 151 -6.26 -0.58 -16.78
C TYR A 151 -6.61 0.69 -17.56
N TRP A 152 -7.44 1.55 -16.97
CA TRP A 152 -7.77 2.85 -17.56
C TRP A 152 -6.53 3.74 -17.71
N PHE A 153 -5.71 3.86 -16.67
CA PHE A 153 -4.50 4.68 -16.68
C PHE A 153 -3.51 4.24 -17.76
N PHE A 154 -3.23 2.94 -17.85
CA PHE A 154 -2.34 2.40 -18.88
C PHE A 154 -2.93 2.44 -20.29
N GLY A 155 -4.21 2.73 -20.45
CA GLY A 155 -4.85 3.05 -21.72
C GLY A 155 -4.70 4.51 -22.16
N THR A 156 -4.25 5.41 -21.27
CA THR A 156 -4.00 6.82 -21.60
C THR A 156 -2.67 7.01 -22.33
N GLU A 157 -2.47 8.20 -22.92
CA GLU A 157 -1.20 8.56 -23.59
C GLU A 157 0.00 8.47 -22.64
N ILE A 158 -0.16 8.92 -21.38
CA ILE A 158 0.88 8.83 -20.36
C ILE A 158 1.20 7.37 -20.03
N GLY A 159 0.18 6.53 -19.85
CA GLY A 159 0.37 5.12 -19.57
C GLY A 159 0.99 4.36 -20.75
N SER A 160 0.68 4.73 -22.00
CA SER A 160 1.31 4.14 -23.20
C SER A 160 2.78 4.56 -23.31
N ALA A 161 3.10 5.82 -23.00
CA ALA A 161 4.48 6.30 -22.96
C ALA A 161 5.31 5.57 -21.89
N LEU A 162 4.74 5.38 -20.69
CA LEU A 162 5.40 4.62 -19.63
C LEU A 162 5.67 3.16 -20.01
N ARG A 163 4.74 2.51 -20.72
CA ARG A 163 4.97 1.15 -21.23
C ARG A 163 6.05 1.11 -22.31
N ALA A 164 6.15 2.14 -23.13
CA ALA A 164 7.18 2.20 -24.17
C ALA A 164 8.59 2.36 -23.55
N THR A 165 8.74 3.05 -22.44
CA THR A 165 10.03 3.17 -21.73
C THR A 165 10.50 1.86 -21.11
N GLY A 166 9.59 1.00 -20.64
CA GLY A 166 9.93 -0.30 -20.05
C GLY A 166 10.23 -1.42 -21.07
N ASN A 167 9.95 -1.21 -22.35
CA ASN A 167 10.12 -2.23 -23.41
C ASN A 167 11.32 -1.97 -24.33
N ASN A 168 12.26 -1.13 -23.92
CA ASN A 168 13.38 -0.70 -24.77
C ASN A 168 14.71 -1.33 -24.33
#